data_7f81f166bc254642d626db065affd13d
#
_entry.id   7f81f166bc254642d626db065affd13d
#
_cell.length_a   1.000
_cell.length_b   1.000
_cell.length_c   1.000
_cell.angle_alpha   90.00
_cell.angle_beta   90.00
_cell.angle_gamma   90.00
#
_symmetry.space_group_name_H-M   'P 1'
#
loop_
_entity.id
_entity.type
_entity.pdbx_description
1 polymer ?
#
loop_
_entity_poly.entity_id
_entity_poly.type
_entity_poly.pdbx_seq_one_letter_code
_entity_poly.pdbx_strand_id
1 'polypeptide(L)'
;MTTDEPVTYRARLLSFLPIPFTYPVYSMISHPLSSFSYCPRCGQQGLEHVHGRAIHCPSCDLTYFHNVASAVACFVLDEAGRLLTVRRAREPEKGTLDLPGGFVDPEETVEEAVRRELREETGLEATEVLLLFSIPNVYPYSGIDVYTADLFYLTRVKSFEGAKAMDDAGELVIIMPEEMRSEAFGLRSIRAAVERVVADPALIL
;
A
#
# COMPACT_ATOMS: atom_id res chain seq x y z
N MET A 1 -27.80 -17.26 -37.12
CA MET A 1 -26.78 -18.15 -36.63
C MET A 1 -25.52 -17.32 -36.39
N THR A 2 -25.38 -16.76 -35.22
CA THR A 2 -24.23 -15.96 -34.78
C THR A 2 -23.44 -16.87 -33.82
N THR A 3 -22.23 -17.21 -34.23
CA THR A 3 -21.33 -18.04 -33.44
C THR A 3 -20.61 -17.16 -32.44
N ASP A 4 -20.99 -17.24 -31.18
CA ASP A 4 -20.23 -16.71 -30.04
C ASP A 4 -18.94 -17.51 -29.89
N GLU A 5 -17.79 -16.91 -30.18
CA GLU A 5 -16.50 -17.44 -29.76
C GLU A 5 -16.29 -17.17 -28.26
N PRO A 6 -15.86 -18.18 -27.49
CA PRO A 6 -15.56 -17.97 -26.08
C PRO A 6 -14.27 -17.19 -25.93
N VAL A 7 -14.34 -16.07 -25.19
CA VAL A 7 -13.18 -15.31 -24.73
C VAL A 7 -12.34 -16.21 -23.81
N THR A 8 -11.25 -16.73 -24.34
CA THR A 8 -10.29 -17.52 -23.54
C THR A 8 -9.46 -16.57 -22.67
N TYR A 9 -9.80 -16.52 -21.40
CA TYR A 9 -8.93 -15.94 -20.37
C TYR A 9 -7.63 -16.78 -20.31
N ARG A 10 -6.57 -16.29 -20.95
CA ARG A 10 -5.22 -16.80 -20.70
C ARG A 10 -4.77 -16.28 -19.32
N ALA A 11 -5.00 -17.08 -18.30
CA ALA A 11 -4.30 -16.91 -17.02
C ALA A 11 -2.80 -17.02 -17.30
N ARG A 12 -2.09 -15.89 -17.35
CA ARG A 12 -0.62 -15.89 -17.26
C ARG A 12 -0.28 -16.34 -15.84
N LEU A 13 0.09 -17.59 -15.69
CA LEU A 13 0.82 -18.07 -14.52
C LEU A 13 2.16 -17.30 -14.51
N LEU A 14 2.18 -16.18 -13.78
CA LEU A 14 3.42 -15.49 -13.43
C LEU A 14 4.22 -16.48 -12.57
N SER A 15 5.31 -16.97 -13.11
CA SER A 15 6.29 -17.73 -12.35
C SER A 15 6.90 -16.79 -11.32
N PHE A 16 6.41 -16.87 -10.08
CA PHE A 16 7.01 -16.19 -8.95
C PHE A 16 8.40 -16.79 -8.70
N LEU A 17 9.43 -16.20 -9.28
CA LEU A 17 10.78 -16.43 -8.79
C LEU A 17 10.84 -15.80 -7.39
N PRO A 18 11.22 -16.56 -6.35
CA PRO A 18 11.42 -15.99 -5.03
C PRO A 18 12.61 -15.02 -5.13
N ILE A 19 12.33 -13.72 -5.15
CA ILE A 19 13.38 -12.73 -4.94
C ILE A 19 13.87 -12.97 -3.51
N PRO A 20 15.17 -13.21 -3.28
CA PRO A 20 15.68 -13.31 -1.92
C PRO A 20 15.62 -11.91 -1.29
N PHE A 21 14.47 -11.58 -0.73
CA PHE A 21 14.33 -10.42 0.13
C PHE A 21 15.06 -10.74 1.44
N THR A 22 16.33 -10.36 1.53
CA THR A 22 17.01 -10.28 2.81
C THR A 22 16.46 -9.05 3.54
N TYR A 23 15.35 -9.23 4.24
CA TYR A 23 14.96 -8.25 5.25
C TYR A 23 16.12 -8.17 6.26
N PRO A 24 16.61 -6.95 6.60
CA PRO A 24 17.44 -6.84 7.77
C PRO A 24 16.64 -7.47 8.91
N VAL A 25 17.21 -8.51 9.54
CA VAL A 25 16.63 -9.12 10.73
C VAL A 25 16.55 -7.99 11.74
N TYR A 26 15.33 -7.47 11.97
CA TYR A 26 15.07 -6.53 13.04
C TYR A 26 15.38 -7.28 14.35
N SER A 27 16.62 -7.12 14.82
CA SER A 27 17.02 -7.58 16.14
C SER A 27 16.22 -6.76 17.15
N MET A 28 15.34 -7.44 17.88
CA MET A 28 14.51 -6.91 18.96
C MET A 28 13.46 -5.88 18.52
N ILE A 29 12.54 -6.33 17.69
CA ILE A 29 11.26 -5.63 17.53
C ILE A 29 10.55 -5.73 18.88
N SER A 30 10.36 -4.59 19.56
CA SER A 30 9.50 -4.53 20.72
C SER A 30 8.12 -5.07 20.34
N HIS A 31 7.43 -5.73 21.28
CA HIS A 31 6.07 -6.20 21.00
C HIS A 31 5.21 -5.04 20.44
N PRO A 32 4.46 -5.20 19.35
CA PRO A 32 3.77 -4.11 18.66
C PRO A 32 2.81 -3.32 19.57
N LEU A 33 2.33 -3.97 20.65
CA LEU A 33 1.46 -3.35 21.66
C LEU A 33 2.22 -2.99 22.94
N SER A 34 3.56 -2.88 22.93
CA SER A 34 4.36 -2.54 24.11
C SER A 34 4.05 -1.17 24.71
N SER A 35 3.51 -0.25 23.92
CA SER A 35 3.07 1.08 24.35
C SER A 35 1.76 1.08 25.14
N PHE A 36 1.04 -0.04 25.17
CA PHE A 36 -0.24 -0.15 25.87
C PHE A 36 -0.01 -0.61 27.31
N SER A 37 -0.28 0.28 28.26
CA SER A 37 -0.14 0.00 29.68
C SER A 37 -1.46 -0.37 30.37
N TYR A 38 -2.58 -0.03 29.75
CA TYR A 38 -3.93 -0.21 30.30
C TYR A 38 -4.79 -1.03 29.35
N CYS A 39 -5.64 -1.88 29.92
CA CYS A 39 -6.61 -2.66 29.16
C CYS A 39 -7.63 -1.73 28.47
N PRO A 40 -7.84 -1.82 27.15
CA PRO A 40 -8.80 -0.97 26.46
C PRO A 40 -10.26 -1.28 26.81
N ARG A 41 -10.53 -2.44 27.45
CA ARG A 41 -11.89 -2.86 27.85
C ARG A 41 -12.23 -2.46 29.28
N CYS A 42 -11.34 -2.72 30.26
CA CYS A 42 -11.65 -2.51 31.67
C CYS A 42 -10.78 -1.45 32.36
N GLY A 43 -9.79 -0.86 31.67
CA GLY A 43 -8.91 0.16 32.21
C GLY A 43 -7.86 -0.32 33.22
N GLN A 44 -7.79 -1.61 33.54
CA GLN A 44 -6.81 -2.13 34.48
C GLN A 44 -5.42 -2.22 33.86
N GLN A 45 -4.39 -2.02 34.69
CA GLN A 45 -2.99 -2.28 34.36
C GLN A 45 -2.66 -3.77 34.43
N GLY A 46 -1.50 -4.15 33.88
CA GLY A 46 -0.98 -5.51 33.97
C GLY A 46 -1.35 -6.36 32.75
N LEU A 47 -1.32 -5.75 31.58
CA LEU A 47 -1.44 -6.49 30.31
C LEU A 47 -0.25 -7.43 30.12
N GLU A 48 -0.52 -8.67 29.74
CA GLU A 48 0.44 -9.69 29.41
C GLU A 48 0.64 -9.75 27.89
N HIS A 49 1.90 -9.75 27.42
CA HIS A 49 2.19 -9.94 25.99
C HIS A 49 2.13 -11.43 25.66
N VAL A 50 1.28 -11.80 24.72
CA VAL A 50 1.07 -13.19 24.30
C VAL A 50 1.17 -13.33 22.78
N HIS A 51 1.60 -14.49 22.31
CA HIS A 51 1.67 -14.83 20.86
C HIS A 51 2.45 -13.85 19.97
N GLY A 52 3.36 -13.05 20.54
CA GLY A 52 4.21 -12.10 19.80
C GLY A 52 3.46 -10.92 19.14
N ARG A 53 2.13 -10.92 19.15
CA ARG A 53 1.28 -9.86 18.57
C ARG A 53 -0.04 -9.65 19.30
N ALA A 54 -0.19 -10.14 20.50
CA ALA A 54 -1.42 -9.97 21.27
C ALA A 54 -1.12 -9.55 22.70
N ILE A 55 -2.09 -8.89 23.33
CA ILE A 55 -2.13 -8.62 24.75
C ILE A 55 -3.31 -9.37 25.38
N HIS A 56 -3.09 -9.89 26.57
CA HIS A 56 -4.11 -10.49 27.41
C HIS A 56 -4.29 -9.68 28.69
N CYS A 57 -5.50 -9.46 29.10
CA CYS A 57 -5.84 -8.80 30.35
C CYS A 57 -6.33 -9.84 31.36
N PRO A 58 -5.56 -10.16 32.43
CA PRO A 58 -5.99 -11.14 33.42
C PRO A 58 -7.19 -10.68 34.27
N SER A 59 -7.50 -9.38 34.30
CA SER A 59 -8.61 -8.83 35.07
C SER A 59 -9.99 -9.02 34.40
N CYS A 60 -10.06 -9.06 33.07
CA CYS A 60 -11.34 -9.17 32.36
C CYS A 60 -11.31 -10.19 31.21
N ASP A 61 -10.23 -10.97 31.10
CA ASP A 61 -10.04 -12.04 30.11
C ASP A 61 -10.11 -11.56 28.64
N LEU A 62 -9.87 -10.24 28.40
CA LEU A 62 -9.73 -9.73 27.05
C LEU A 62 -8.42 -10.21 26.44
N THR A 63 -8.47 -10.86 25.29
CA THR A 63 -7.30 -11.02 24.42
C THR A 63 -7.49 -10.15 23.19
N TYR A 64 -6.55 -9.21 22.95
CA TYR A 64 -6.57 -8.32 21.80
C TYR A 64 -5.35 -8.58 20.92
N PHE A 65 -5.61 -8.87 19.64
CA PHE A 65 -4.56 -9.10 18.65
C PHE A 65 -4.27 -7.83 17.86
N HIS A 66 -2.99 -7.51 17.72
CA HIS A 66 -2.55 -6.53 16.73
C HIS A 66 -2.59 -7.19 15.35
N ASN A 67 -3.50 -6.75 14.51
CA ASN A 67 -3.62 -7.21 13.14
C ASN A 67 -2.84 -6.27 12.21
N VAL A 68 -2.33 -6.84 11.14
CA VAL A 68 -1.69 -6.07 10.06
C VAL A 68 -2.80 -5.29 9.34
N ALA A 69 -2.61 -3.97 9.19
CA ALA A 69 -3.53 -3.14 8.43
C ALA A 69 -3.31 -3.36 6.92
N SER A 70 -4.36 -3.24 6.13
CA SER A 70 -4.26 -3.24 4.67
C SER A 70 -4.07 -1.82 4.17
N ALA A 71 -3.14 -1.62 3.23
CA ALA A 71 -2.94 -0.37 2.52
C ALA A 71 -2.79 -0.65 1.02
N VAL A 72 -3.15 0.32 0.20
CA VAL A 72 -3.04 0.24 -1.27
C VAL A 72 -2.09 1.31 -1.80
N ALA A 73 -1.40 1.00 -2.89
CA ALA A 73 -0.60 1.96 -3.66
C ALA A 73 -0.70 1.62 -5.16
N CYS A 74 -0.82 2.63 -5.99
CA CYS A 74 -1.22 2.48 -7.39
C CYS A 74 -0.17 3.00 -8.35
N PHE A 75 0.32 2.14 -9.25
CA PHE A 75 0.98 2.57 -10.47
C PHE A 75 -0.10 3.03 -11.45
N VAL A 76 -0.35 4.34 -11.51
CA VAL A 76 -1.44 4.92 -12.31
C VAL A 76 -0.91 5.32 -13.68
N LEU A 77 -1.37 4.65 -14.74
CA LEU A 77 -0.99 4.92 -16.12
C LEU A 77 -2.17 5.48 -16.93
N ASP A 78 -1.89 6.47 -17.76
CA ASP A 78 -2.84 6.94 -18.75
C ASP A 78 -2.69 6.21 -20.11
N GLU A 79 -3.60 6.51 -21.06
CA GLU A 79 -3.55 5.92 -22.41
C GLU A 79 -2.29 6.29 -23.20
N ALA A 80 -1.57 7.35 -22.82
CA ALA A 80 -0.28 7.72 -23.40
C ALA A 80 0.91 6.97 -22.75
N GLY A 81 0.65 6.09 -21.79
CA GLY A 81 1.67 5.32 -21.07
C GLY A 81 2.45 6.13 -20.04
N ARG A 82 1.99 7.33 -19.67
CA ARG A 82 2.62 8.16 -18.64
C ARG A 82 2.20 7.66 -17.25
N LEU A 83 3.11 7.75 -16.30
CA LEU A 83 2.89 7.39 -14.90
C LEU A 83 2.62 8.63 -14.06
N LEU A 84 1.55 8.58 -13.26
CA LEU A 84 1.25 9.59 -12.25
C LEU A 84 1.86 9.17 -10.91
N THR A 85 2.60 10.09 -10.32
CA THR A 85 3.11 10.00 -8.95
C THR A 85 2.66 11.24 -8.16
N VAL A 86 2.73 11.17 -6.85
CA VAL A 86 2.42 12.28 -5.96
C VAL A 86 3.66 12.69 -5.18
N ARG A 87 3.80 13.97 -4.86
CA ARG A 87 4.81 14.43 -3.91
C ARG A 87 4.17 14.54 -2.53
N ARG A 88 4.75 13.87 -1.56
CA ARG A 88 4.22 13.84 -0.19
C ARG A 88 4.18 15.23 0.43
N ALA A 89 3.02 15.64 0.92
CA ALA A 89 2.84 16.91 1.65
C ALA A 89 3.20 16.81 3.13
N ARG A 90 3.16 15.59 3.71
CA ARG A 90 3.30 15.32 5.15
C ARG A 90 4.40 14.32 5.46
N GLU A 91 4.84 14.31 6.73
CA GLU A 91 5.69 13.25 7.27
C GLU A 91 4.93 11.92 7.39
N PRO A 92 5.60 10.78 7.34
CA PRO A 92 7.04 10.60 7.08
C PRO A 92 7.42 10.86 5.63
N GLU A 93 8.70 11.17 5.39
CA GLU A 93 9.30 11.31 4.05
C GLU A 93 8.69 12.47 3.22
N LYS A 94 8.31 13.56 3.86
CA LYS A 94 7.78 14.76 3.21
C LYS A 94 8.70 15.25 2.08
N GLY A 95 8.11 15.57 0.93
CA GLY A 95 8.80 16.09 -0.25
C GLY A 95 9.35 15.02 -1.20
N THR A 96 9.37 13.74 -0.80
CA THR A 96 9.70 12.62 -1.70
C THR A 96 8.53 12.25 -2.59
N LEU A 97 8.80 11.48 -3.65
CA LEU A 97 7.73 10.91 -4.47
C LEU A 97 7.06 9.74 -3.74
N ASP A 98 5.80 9.56 -4.07
CA ASP A 98 4.96 8.46 -3.62
C ASP A 98 4.04 8.00 -4.76
N LEU A 99 3.37 6.89 -4.57
CA LEU A 99 2.29 6.42 -5.42
C LEU A 99 0.95 6.81 -4.79
N PRO A 100 -0.08 7.18 -5.56
CA PRO A 100 -1.42 7.38 -5.02
C PRO A 100 -1.90 6.16 -4.24
N GLY A 101 -2.48 6.38 -3.06
CA GLY A 101 -2.96 5.30 -2.21
C GLY A 101 -3.06 5.66 -0.74
N GLY A 102 -3.58 4.71 0.06
CA GLY A 102 -3.79 4.89 1.49
C GLY A 102 -4.26 3.62 2.17
N PHE A 103 -4.83 3.76 3.37
CA PHE A 103 -5.38 2.64 4.12
C PHE A 103 -6.72 2.20 3.55
N VAL A 104 -6.98 0.88 3.64
CA VAL A 104 -8.30 0.31 3.34
C VAL A 104 -9.22 0.60 4.51
N ASP A 105 -10.37 1.19 4.24
CA ASP A 105 -11.37 1.51 5.25
C ASP A 105 -12.22 0.28 5.64
N PRO A 106 -12.85 0.29 6.84
CA PRO A 106 -13.83 -0.73 7.19
C PRO A 106 -14.96 -0.83 6.16
N GLU A 107 -15.35 -2.05 5.83
CA GLU A 107 -16.47 -2.38 4.94
C GLU A 107 -16.28 -2.04 3.45
N GLU A 108 -15.05 -1.66 3.02
CA GLU A 108 -14.71 -1.57 1.61
C GLU A 108 -13.80 -2.73 1.14
N THR A 109 -13.90 -3.10 -0.10
CA THR A 109 -12.93 -4.00 -0.75
C THR A 109 -11.64 -3.25 -1.07
N VAL A 110 -10.55 -3.99 -1.25
CA VAL A 110 -9.25 -3.38 -1.58
C VAL A 110 -9.32 -2.62 -2.91
N GLU A 111 -10.08 -3.12 -3.90
CA GLU A 111 -10.30 -2.47 -5.19
C GLU A 111 -11.15 -1.20 -5.08
N GLU A 112 -12.08 -1.15 -4.13
CA GLU A 112 -12.84 0.07 -3.80
C GLU A 112 -11.93 1.12 -3.16
N ALA A 113 -11.04 0.71 -2.24
CA ALA A 113 -10.02 1.58 -1.66
C ALA A 113 -9.13 2.21 -2.74
N VAL A 114 -8.63 1.41 -3.71
CA VAL A 114 -7.86 1.91 -4.86
C VAL A 114 -8.61 3.01 -5.61
N ARG A 115 -9.89 2.81 -5.89
CA ARG A 115 -10.70 3.78 -6.63
C ARG A 115 -11.01 5.03 -5.81
N ARG A 116 -11.27 4.87 -4.52
CA ARG A 116 -11.52 5.99 -3.58
C ARG A 116 -10.28 6.85 -3.45
N GLU A 117 -9.13 6.25 -3.10
CA GLU A 117 -7.87 6.96 -2.91
C GLU A 117 -7.44 7.70 -4.18
N LEU A 118 -7.50 7.05 -5.35
CA LEU A 118 -7.20 7.73 -6.62
C LEU A 118 -8.08 8.96 -6.83
N ARG A 119 -9.38 8.85 -6.53
CA ARG A 119 -10.31 9.97 -6.69
C ARG A 119 -10.04 11.08 -5.67
N GLU A 120 -9.81 10.72 -4.40
CA GLU A 120 -9.59 11.66 -3.31
C GLU A 120 -8.29 12.45 -3.48
N GLU A 121 -7.21 11.79 -3.91
CA GLU A 121 -5.91 12.43 -4.08
C GLU A 121 -5.72 13.17 -5.41
N THR A 122 -6.42 12.73 -6.48
CA THR A 122 -6.14 13.21 -7.83
C THR A 122 -7.34 13.70 -8.63
N GLY A 123 -8.56 13.37 -8.20
CA GLY A 123 -9.80 13.63 -8.94
C GLY A 123 -10.02 12.71 -10.14
N LEU A 124 -9.18 11.69 -10.35
CA LEU A 124 -9.27 10.80 -11.50
C LEU A 124 -10.14 9.58 -11.20
N GLU A 125 -10.73 9.02 -12.28
CA GLU A 125 -11.50 7.77 -12.21
C GLU A 125 -10.73 6.62 -12.89
N ALA A 126 -10.58 5.52 -12.17
CA ALA A 126 -9.94 4.32 -12.68
C ALA A 126 -10.83 3.60 -13.70
N THR A 127 -10.28 3.32 -14.89
CA THR A 127 -10.92 2.47 -15.91
C THR A 127 -10.61 0.99 -15.69
N GLU A 128 -9.43 0.69 -15.14
CA GLU A 128 -8.98 -0.66 -14.81
C GLU A 128 -8.20 -0.65 -13.50
N VAL A 129 -8.34 -1.73 -12.72
CA VAL A 129 -7.63 -1.96 -11.46
C VAL A 129 -7.17 -3.41 -11.44
N LEU A 130 -5.87 -3.65 -11.37
CA LEU A 130 -5.27 -4.98 -11.40
C LEU A 130 -4.24 -5.13 -10.27
N LEU A 131 -4.44 -6.09 -9.39
CA LEU A 131 -3.47 -6.42 -8.33
C LEU A 131 -2.18 -6.97 -8.95
N LEU A 132 -1.06 -6.40 -8.57
CA LEU A 132 0.27 -6.84 -9.01
C LEU A 132 0.94 -7.75 -7.98
N PHE A 133 1.10 -7.25 -6.76
CA PHE A 133 1.77 -7.95 -5.64
C PHE A 133 1.53 -7.22 -4.33
N SER A 134 2.02 -7.79 -3.24
CA SER A 134 2.05 -7.13 -1.93
C SER A 134 3.45 -7.12 -1.33
N ILE A 135 3.71 -6.14 -0.46
CA ILE A 135 4.95 -5.99 0.29
C ILE A 135 4.60 -5.70 1.74
N PRO A 136 5.18 -6.42 2.72
CA PRO A 136 4.99 -6.07 4.13
C PRO A 136 5.75 -4.79 4.47
N ASN A 137 5.13 -3.94 5.29
CA ASN A 137 5.71 -2.66 5.68
C ASN A 137 5.50 -2.36 7.16
N VAL A 138 6.21 -1.38 7.66
CA VAL A 138 6.01 -0.76 8.97
C VAL A 138 5.90 0.73 8.74
N TYR A 139 4.75 1.28 9.04
CA TYR A 139 4.45 2.69 8.88
C TYR A 139 4.44 3.38 10.24
N PRO A 140 5.42 4.25 10.55
CA PRO A 140 5.44 5.01 11.81
C PRO A 140 4.30 6.03 11.81
N TYR A 141 3.39 5.91 12.76
CA TYR A 141 2.27 6.83 12.89
C TYR A 141 1.97 7.12 14.36
N SER A 142 1.92 8.41 14.71
CA SER A 142 1.60 8.87 16.08
C SER A 142 2.44 8.22 17.18
N GLY A 143 3.73 7.92 16.89
CA GLY A 143 4.65 7.29 17.83
C GLY A 143 4.46 5.77 18.01
N ILE A 144 3.68 5.15 17.13
CA ILE A 144 3.45 3.70 17.11
C ILE A 144 3.85 3.16 15.73
N ASP A 145 4.43 1.96 15.72
CA ASP A 145 4.69 1.23 14.50
C ASP A 145 3.42 0.50 14.03
N VAL A 146 2.83 0.97 12.94
CA VAL A 146 1.71 0.31 12.29
C VAL A 146 2.24 -0.67 11.26
N TYR A 147 2.02 -1.97 11.50
CA TYR A 147 2.38 -3.01 10.54
C TYR A 147 1.33 -3.05 9.44
N THR A 148 1.76 -2.99 8.17
CA THR A 148 0.88 -3.01 7.01
C THR A 148 1.22 -4.12 6.03
N ALA A 149 0.22 -4.57 5.30
CA ALA A 149 0.36 -5.30 4.06
C ALA A 149 0.00 -4.32 2.94
N ASP A 150 1.03 -3.78 2.30
CA ASP A 150 0.84 -2.82 1.21
C ASP A 150 0.60 -3.59 -0.09
N LEU A 151 -0.59 -3.42 -0.68
CA LEU A 151 -1.01 -4.04 -1.92
C LEU A 151 -0.78 -3.08 -3.08
N PHE A 152 -0.01 -3.50 -4.07
CA PHE A 152 0.35 -2.69 -5.22
C PHE A 152 -0.52 -3.03 -6.42
N TYR A 153 -1.11 -2.01 -7.02
CA TYR A 153 -2.01 -2.15 -8.14
C TYR A 153 -1.49 -1.43 -9.39
N LEU A 154 -1.69 -2.03 -10.55
CA LEU A 154 -1.75 -1.29 -11.80
C LEU A 154 -3.14 -0.71 -11.95
N THR A 155 -3.21 0.60 -12.13
CA THR A 155 -4.47 1.31 -12.32
C THR A 155 -4.39 2.12 -13.61
N ARG A 156 -5.37 1.96 -14.48
CA ARG A 156 -5.42 2.73 -15.73
C ARG A 156 -6.48 3.81 -15.65
N VAL A 157 -6.17 4.94 -16.28
CA VAL A 157 -7.07 6.08 -16.46
C VAL A 157 -7.02 6.52 -17.92
N LYS A 158 -8.03 7.26 -18.39
CA LYS A 158 -8.05 7.75 -19.77
C LYS A 158 -6.98 8.79 -20.04
N SER A 159 -6.86 9.78 -19.17
CA SER A 159 -5.84 10.84 -19.26
C SER A 159 -5.65 11.46 -17.89
N PHE A 160 -4.57 12.24 -17.73
CA PHE A 160 -4.34 13.07 -16.55
C PHE A 160 -4.88 14.50 -16.70
N GLU A 161 -5.65 14.76 -17.76
CA GLU A 161 -6.30 16.07 -17.96
C GLU A 161 -7.32 16.32 -16.84
N GLY A 162 -7.21 17.47 -16.19
CA GLY A 162 -8.06 17.86 -15.07
C GLY A 162 -7.63 17.31 -13.70
N ALA A 163 -6.62 16.45 -13.64
CA ALA A 163 -6.07 15.97 -12.37
C ALA A 163 -5.55 17.14 -11.52
N LYS A 164 -5.75 17.03 -10.22
CA LYS A 164 -5.31 18.02 -9.23
C LYS A 164 -4.80 17.31 -8.00
N ALA A 165 -3.70 17.81 -7.43
CA ALA A 165 -3.27 17.36 -6.11
C ALA A 165 -4.32 17.78 -5.08
N MET A 166 -4.85 16.82 -4.36
CA MET A 166 -5.86 17.00 -3.31
C MET A 166 -5.47 16.17 -2.08
N ASP A 167 -6.14 16.41 -0.98
CA ASP A 167 -5.90 15.75 0.31
C ASP A 167 -4.42 15.75 0.73
N ASP A 168 -3.81 14.58 0.87
CA ASP A 168 -2.41 14.42 1.32
C ASP A 168 -1.38 14.56 0.18
N ALA A 169 -1.81 14.61 -1.07
CA ALA A 169 -0.97 14.89 -2.23
C ALA A 169 -0.56 16.36 -2.27
N GLY A 170 0.74 16.66 -2.15
CA GLY A 170 1.24 18.03 -2.23
C GLY A 170 1.36 18.54 -3.67
N GLU A 171 1.71 17.67 -4.60
CA GLU A 171 1.92 17.96 -6.01
C GLU A 171 1.75 16.68 -6.82
N LEU A 172 1.12 16.76 -8.00
CA LEU A 172 1.13 15.66 -8.97
C LEU A 172 2.37 15.77 -9.86
N VAL A 173 3.10 14.67 -9.98
CA VAL A 173 4.31 14.58 -10.82
C VAL A 173 4.07 13.49 -11.86
N ILE A 174 4.05 13.89 -13.14
CA ILE A 174 3.87 12.96 -14.26
C ILE A 174 5.23 12.66 -14.86
N ILE A 175 5.58 11.39 -14.97
CA ILE A 175 6.84 10.89 -15.51
C ILE A 175 6.58 9.77 -16.53
N MET A 176 7.59 9.45 -17.33
CA MET A 176 7.56 8.20 -18.08
C MET A 176 8.02 7.05 -17.15
N PRO A 177 7.49 5.83 -17.32
CA PRO A 177 7.92 4.67 -16.51
C PRO A 177 9.43 4.45 -16.49
N GLU A 178 10.14 4.74 -17.58
CA GLU A 178 11.58 4.62 -17.70
C GLU A 178 12.37 5.67 -16.88
N GLU A 179 11.68 6.73 -16.46
CA GLU A 179 12.25 7.79 -15.62
C GLU A 179 12.16 7.46 -14.13
N MET A 180 11.46 6.39 -13.74
CA MET A 180 11.40 5.99 -12.35
C MET A 180 12.80 5.73 -11.78
N ARG A 181 13.06 6.29 -10.61
CA ARG A 181 14.26 6.06 -9.80
C ARG A 181 13.81 5.78 -8.36
N SER A 182 14.10 4.60 -7.88
CA SER A 182 13.61 4.16 -6.55
C SER A 182 14.05 5.09 -5.42
N GLU A 183 15.19 5.74 -5.57
CA GLU A 183 15.75 6.67 -4.59
C GLU A 183 14.93 7.96 -4.45
N ALA A 184 14.09 8.29 -5.44
CA ALA A 184 13.18 9.43 -5.38
C ALA A 184 11.98 9.18 -4.47
N PHE A 185 11.68 7.92 -4.16
CA PHE A 185 10.55 7.49 -3.32
C PHE A 185 11.00 7.28 -1.88
N GLY A 186 10.33 7.93 -0.93
CA GLY A 186 10.74 7.94 0.47
C GLY A 186 10.33 6.67 1.21
N LEU A 187 9.06 6.27 1.11
CA LEU A 187 8.51 5.14 1.86
C LEU A 187 9.15 3.81 1.42
N ARG A 188 9.50 3.00 2.39
CA ARG A 188 10.26 1.75 2.18
C ARG A 188 9.57 0.76 1.25
N SER A 189 8.27 0.51 1.43
CA SER A 189 7.51 -0.42 0.59
C SER A 189 7.33 0.11 -0.83
N ILE A 190 7.09 1.42 -0.97
CA ILE A 190 6.98 2.09 -2.26
C ILE A 190 8.30 1.99 -3.02
N ARG A 191 9.42 2.31 -2.37
CA ARG A 191 10.77 2.16 -2.96
C ARG A 191 11.01 0.74 -3.46
N ALA A 192 10.71 -0.27 -2.63
CA ALA A 192 10.86 -1.68 -3.00
C ALA A 192 9.93 -2.08 -4.16
N ALA A 193 8.72 -1.53 -4.22
CA ALA A 193 7.80 -1.78 -5.33
C ALA A 193 8.31 -1.14 -6.63
N VAL A 194 8.81 0.09 -6.57
CA VAL A 194 9.43 0.77 -7.72
C VAL A 194 10.67 0.01 -8.20
N GLU A 195 11.54 -0.44 -7.30
CA GLU A 195 12.70 -1.29 -7.66
C GLU A 195 12.27 -2.54 -8.42
N ARG A 196 11.18 -3.19 -7.96
CA ARG A 196 10.64 -4.38 -8.61
C ARG A 196 10.11 -4.09 -10.01
N VAL A 197 9.40 -2.99 -10.20
CA VAL A 197 8.86 -2.58 -11.50
C VAL A 197 9.98 -2.12 -12.43
N VAL A 198 11.00 -1.42 -11.93
CA VAL A 198 12.18 -1.04 -12.73
C VAL A 198 12.95 -2.27 -13.20
N ALA A 199 13.04 -3.31 -12.37
CA ALA A 199 13.68 -4.58 -12.74
C ALA A 199 12.85 -5.41 -13.74
N ASP A 200 11.53 -5.30 -13.70
CA ASP A 200 10.59 -5.98 -14.61
C ASP A 200 9.48 -5.03 -15.06
N PRO A 201 9.75 -4.16 -16.06
CA PRO A 201 8.77 -3.20 -16.56
C PRO A 201 7.49 -3.83 -17.13
N ALA A 202 7.53 -5.12 -17.52
CA ALA A 202 6.35 -5.83 -18.03
C ALA A 202 5.24 -6.00 -16.96
N LEU A 203 5.52 -5.67 -15.70
CA LEU A 203 4.51 -5.66 -14.64
C LEU A 203 3.46 -4.55 -14.84
N ILE A 204 3.83 -3.44 -15.50
CA ILE A 204 2.94 -2.28 -15.67
C ILE A 204 2.75 -1.82 -17.13
N LEU A 205 3.57 -2.33 -18.08
CA LEU A 205 3.53 -1.97 -19.50
C LEU A 205 2.68 -2.90 -20.39
#